data_fd53955311bf3e437628e76c65acd828
#
_entry.id   fd53955311bf3e437628e76c65acd828
#
_cell.length_a   1.000
_cell.length_b   1.000
_cell.length_c   1.000
_cell.angle_alpha   90.00
_cell.angle_beta   90.00
_cell.angle_gamma   90.00
#
_symmetry.space_group_name_H-M   'P 1'
#
loop_
_entity.id
_entity.type
_entity.pdbx_description
1 polymer ?
#
loop_
_entity_poly.entity_id
_entity_poly.type
_entity_poly.pdbx_seq_one_letter_code
_entity_poly.pdbx_strand_id
1 'polypeptide(L)'
;MPAQSSSPGPPAHGAPSPCKTCPSSSCRDGALLLGIMTGSGKLAYVDPPVRIDAAFVAQAREQGSPERRFRFAGPCVEDGCPQWTGEGCGIADLVADASVTDSASPDAEASDPRRTLPACSIRRSCRWFAQRGAAACAACPLIVADMDGTETRGSTRP
;
A
#
# COMPACT_ATOMS: atom_id res chain seq x y z
N MET A 1 58.17 18.82 -9.09
CA MET A 1 57.10 18.40 -8.18
C MET A 1 55.82 18.49 -8.94
N PRO A 2 55.20 17.37 -9.39
CA PRO A 2 53.91 17.42 -10.06
C PRO A 2 52.80 17.47 -9.00
N ALA A 3 51.90 18.40 -9.17
CA ALA A 3 50.70 18.57 -8.34
C ALA A 3 49.75 17.39 -8.56
N GLN A 4 49.40 16.69 -7.50
CA GLN A 4 48.38 15.63 -7.51
C GLN A 4 47.02 16.27 -7.51
N SER A 5 46.32 16.14 -8.65
CA SER A 5 44.89 16.46 -8.74
C SER A 5 44.08 15.43 -7.96
N SER A 6 43.60 15.82 -6.82
CA SER A 6 42.58 15.04 -6.08
C SER A 6 41.26 15.17 -6.78
N SER A 7 40.85 14.13 -7.48
CA SER A 7 39.48 13.99 -7.99
C SER A 7 38.50 13.83 -6.82
N PRO A 8 37.38 14.57 -6.79
CA PRO A 8 36.35 14.32 -5.79
C PRO A 8 35.75 12.94 -6.03
N GLY A 9 35.75 12.12 -4.99
CA GLY A 9 35.09 10.81 -4.99
C GLY A 9 33.59 10.94 -5.26
N PRO A 10 32.94 9.85 -5.75
CA PRO A 10 31.50 9.87 -5.98
C PRO A 10 30.73 10.17 -4.69
N PRO A 11 29.59 10.86 -4.78
CA PRO A 11 28.81 11.18 -3.60
C PRO A 11 28.43 9.88 -2.89
N ALA A 12 28.64 9.86 -1.59
CA ALA A 12 28.22 8.77 -0.74
C ALA A 12 26.72 8.54 -0.95
N HIS A 13 26.36 7.39 -1.52
CA HIS A 13 24.99 6.95 -1.60
C HIS A 13 24.41 7.00 -0.20
N GLY A 14 23.41 7.86 0.01
CA GLY A 14 22.72 7.99 1.27
C GLY A 14 22.34 6.61 1.79
N ALA A 15 22.43 6.45 3.12
CA ALA A 15 22.03 5.23 3.79
C ALA A 15 20.64 4.78 3.23
N PRO A 16 20.44 3.49 2.90
CA PRO A 16 19.17 3.04 2.37
C PRO A 16 18.08 3.43 3.36
N SER A 17 17.14 4.25 2.91
CA SER A 17 15.95 4.56 3.68
C SER A 17 15.34 3.24 4.16
N PRO A 18 14.91 3.12 5.42
CA PRO A 18 14.33 1.87 5.90
C PRO A 18 13.23 1.46 4.92
N CYS A 19 13.37 0.28 4.33
CA CYS A 19 12.47 -0.20 3.27
C CYS A 19 11.03 -0.05 3.73
N LYS A 20 10.29 0.84 3.08
CA LYS A 20 8.86 0.99 3.31
C LYS A 20 8.12 -0.23 2.76
N THR A 21 7.06 -0.61 3.43
CA THR A 21 6.18 -1.68 2.99
C THR A 21 5.02 -1.10 2.21
N CYS A 22 4.82 -1.58 0.97
CA CYS A 22 3.66 -1.27 0.17
C CYS A 22 2.47 -2.10 0.67
N PRO A 23 1.35 -1.48 1.10
CA PRO A 23 0.17 -2.22 1.57
C PRO A 23 -0.74 -2.68 0.41
N SER A 24 -0.34 -2.43 -0.82
CA SER A 24 -1.07 -2.75 -2.05
C SER A 24 -0.15 -3.44 -3.05
N SER A 25 0.58 -4.44 -2.60
CA SER A 25 1.45 -5.25 -3.43
C SER A 25 0.65 -6.27 -4.23
N SER A 26 1.17 -6.69 -5.37
CA SER A 26 0.57 -7.77 -6.16
C SER A 26 0.75 -9.14 -5.48
N CYS A 27 -0.13 -10.08 -5.86
CA CYS A 27 -0.02 -11.48 -5.46
C CYS A 27 1.21 -12.13 -6.12
N ARG A 28 2.26 -12.32 -5.34
CA ARG A 28 3.52 -12.93 -5.80
C ARG A 28 4.17 -13.73 -4.68
N ASP A 29 4.98 -14.67 -5.07
CA ASP A 29 5.77 -15.45 -4.12
C ASP A 29 6.57 -14.53 -3.18
N GLY A 30 6.52 -14.83 -1.90
CA GLY A 30 7.17 -14.06 -0.85
C GLY A 30 6.43 -12.81 -0.38
N ALA A 31 5.31 -12.42 -0.99
CA ALA A 31 4.46 -11.36 -0.47
C ALA A 31 3.80 -11.75 0.86
N LEU A 32 3.36 -10.78 1.62
CA LEU A 32 2.61 -10.99 2.86
C LEU A 32 1.12 -10.88 2.59
N LEU A 33 0.35 -11.90 2.95
CA LEU A 33 -1.10 -11.81 3.00
C LEU A 33 -1.49 -10.92 4.19
N LEU A 34 -1.88 -9.70 3.89
CA LEU A 34 -2.22 -8.68 4.88
C LEU A 34 -3.67 -8.77 5.34
N GLY A 35 -4.55 -9.23 4.46
CA GLY A 35 -5.98 -9.31 4.79
C GLY A 35 -6.81 -9.97 3.69
N ILE A 36 -8.07 -10.22 4.03
CA ILE A 36 -9.06 -10.87 3.18
C ILE A 36 -10.24 -9.92 3.02
N MET A 37 -10.71 -9.72 1.80
CA MET A 37 -11.91 -8.93 1.53
C MET A 37 -13.14 -9.71 1.97
N THR A 38 -13.92 -9.10 2.84
CA THR A 38 -15.20 -9.66 3.31
C THR A 38 -16.32 -9.43 2.30
N GLY A 39 -17.40 -10.18 2.43
CA GLY A 39 -18.60 -9.98 1.60
C GLY A 39 -19.24 -8.59 1.74
N SER A 40 -18.92 -7.85 2.80
CA SER A 40 -19.34 -6.45 3.01
C SER A 40 -18.42 -5.43 2.34
N GLY A 41 -17.40 -5.87 1.60
CA GLY A 41 -16.46 -4.99 0.91
C GLY A 41 -15.41 -4.35 1.83
N LYS A 42 -15.21 -4.87 3.03
CA LYS A 42 -14.20 -4.42 3.98
C LYS A 42 -13.06 -5.42 4.09
N LEU A 43 -11.87 -4.93 4.36
CA LEU A 43 -10.70 -5.77 4.61
C LEU A 43 -10.70 -6.28 6.04
N ALA A 44 -10.70 -7.59 6.21
CA ALA A 44 -10.38 -8.24 7.48
C ALA A 44 -8.87 -8.51 7.52
N TYR A 45 -8.18 -7.88 8.46
CA TYR A 45 -6.73 -8.04 8.58
C TYR A 45 -6.36 -9.40 9.12
N VAL A 46 -5.30 -9.99 8.57
CA VAL A 46 -4.65 -11.20 9.07
C VAL A 46 -3.50 -10.78 9.98
N ASP A 47 -3.54 -11.21 11.23
CA ASP A 47 -2.53 -10.88 12.24
C ASP A 47 -2.09 -12.14 13.00
N PRO A 48 -0.82 -12.52 12.93
CA PRO A 48 0.25 -11.94 12.09
C PRO A 48 0.02 -12.20 10.58
N PRO A 49 0.54 -11.33 9.69
CA PRO A 49 0.43 -11.54 8.26
C PRO A 49 1.21 -12.79 7.83
N VAL A 50 0.66 -13.53 6.89
CA VAL A 50 1.22 -14.78 6.41
C VAL A 50 2.01 -14.56 5.12
N ARG A 51 3.24 -15.07 5.08
CA ARG A 51 4.01 -15.07 3.83
C ARG A 51 3.44 -16.13 2.90
N ILE A 52 3.08 -15.71 1.68
CA ILE A 52 2.56 -16.61 0.66
C ILE A 52 3.69 -17.18 -0.19
N ASP A 53 3.46 -18.36 -0.73
CA ASP A 53 4.37 -19.06 -1.62
C ASP A 53 3.81 -19.18 -3.05
N ALA A 54 4.62 -19.76 -3.92
CA ALA A 54 4.25 -19.96 -5.32
C ALA A 54 3.00 -20.85 -5.51
N ALA A 55 2.79 -21.82 -4.60
CA ALA A 55 1.62 -22.69 -4.65
C ALA A 55 0.34 -21.92 -4.35
N PHE A 56 0.36 -21.06 -3.32
CA PHE A 56 -0.74 -20.14 -3.03
C PHE A 56 -1.03 -19.21 -4.22
N VAL A 57 0.02 -18.62 -4.82
CA VAL A 57 -0.13 -17.70 -5.96
C VAL A 57 -0.82 -18.40 -7.12
N ALA A 58 -0.38 -19.61 -7.48
CA ALA A 58 -0.98 -20.40 -8.56
C ALA A 58 -2.47 -20.66 -8.29
N GLN A 59 -2.79 -21.20 -7.11
CA GLN A 59 -4.17 -21.52 -6.72
C GLN A 59 -5.07 -20.26 -6.65
N ALA A 60 -4.55 -19.16 -6.14
CA ALA A 60 -5.31 -17.92 -6.02
C ALA A 60 -5.68 -17.34 -7.40
N ARG A 61 -4.78 -17.46 -8.38
CA ARG A 61 -4.99 -16.98 -9.75
C ARG A 61 -6.00 -17.83 -10.54
N GLU A 62 -6.13 -19.10 -10.26
CA GLU A 62 -7.13 -19.96 -10.90
C GLU A 62 -8.57 -19.46 -10.69
N GLN A 63 -8.81 -18.72 -9.63
CA GLN A 63 -10.11 -18.17 -9.27
C GLN A 63 -10.29 -16.69 -9.67
N GLY A 64 -9.51 -16.20 -10.61
CA GLY A 64 -9.52 -14.81 -11.06
C GLY A 64 -8.45 -13.95 -10.36
N SER A 65 -8.60 -12.61 -10.41
CA SER A 65 -7.64 -11.68 -9.80
C SER A 65 -7.61 -11.85 -8.27
N PRO A 66 -6.47 -12.28 -7.71
CA PRO A 66 -6.35 -12.47 -6.26
C PRO A 66 -6.53 -11.17 -5.48
N GLU A 67 -6.14 -10.04 -6.05
CA GLU A 67 -6.17 -8.72 -5.43
C GLU A 67 -7.59 -8.24 -5.10
N ARG A 68 -8.59 -8.79 -5.77
CA ARG A 68 -10.00 -8.54 -5.46
C ARG A 68 -10.48 -9.22 -4.18
N ARG A 69 -9.83 -10.31 -3.79
CA ARG A 69 -10.21 -11.14 -2.64
C ARG A 69 -9.26 -10.98 -1.46
N PHE A 70 -8.04 -10.65 -1.76
CA PHE A 70 -6.96 -10.57 -0.80
C PHE A 70 -6.22 -9.25 -0.89
N ARG A 71 -5.65 -8.82 0.20
CA ARG A 71 -4.71 -7.72 0.25
C ARG A 71 -3.33 -8.26 0.53
N PHE A 72 -2.37 -7.86 -0.29
CA PHE A 72 -0.98 -8.25 -0.12
C PHE A 72 -0.11 -7.05 0.24
N ALA A 73 0.96 -7.32 0.98
CA ALA A 73 1.97 -6.34 1.29
C ALA A 73 3.34 -6.85 0.84
N GLY A 74 4.20 -5.94 0.47
CA GLY A 74 5.56 -6.25 0.03
C GLY A 74 6.45 -5.01 0.07
N PRO A 75 7.73 -5.14 -0.30
CA PRO A 75 8.63 -4.00 -0.37
C PRO A 75 8.09 -2.92 -1.31
N CYS A 76 8.14 -1.65 -0.88
CA CYS A 76 7.85 -0.52 -1.75
C CYS A 76 9.05 -0.28 -2.66
N VAL A 77 8.83 -0.34 -3.96
CA VAL A 77 9.89 -0.18 -4.97
C VAL A 77 10.05 1.25 -5.47
N GLU A 78 9.30 2.20 -4.89
CA GLU A 78 9.39 3.63 -5.18
C GLU A 78 9.44 3.92 -6.69
N ASP A 79 10.57 4.42 -7.20
CA ASP A 79 10.74 4.76 -8.62
C ASP A 79 10.47 3.61 -9.61
N GLY A 80 10.50 2.37 -9.15
CA GLY A 80 10.13 1.20 -9.94
C GLY A 80 8.63 0.94 -10.03
N CYS A 81 7.81 1.73 -9.35
CA CYS A 81 6.35 1.58 -9.30
C CYS A 81 5.66 2.59 -10.22
N PRO A 82 4.70 2.18 -11.07
CA PRO A 82 3.95 3.11 -11.92
C PRO A 82 3.10 4.12 -11.13
N GLN A 83 2.87 3.87 -9.85
CA GLN A 83 2.13 4.77 -8.94
C GLN A 83 3.04 5.77 -8.21
N TRP A 84 4.33 5.72 -8.46
CA TRP A 84 5.28 6.65 -7.87
C TRP A 84 5.28 7.99 -8.62
N THR A 85 5.11 9.09 -7.88
CA THR A 85 5.03 10.45 -8.47
C THR A 85 6.38 11.15 -8.57
N GLY A 86 7.47 10.50 -8.13
CA GLY A 86 8.80 11.09 -7.96
C GLY A 86 9.10 11.49 -6.53
N GLU A 87 8.09 11.76 -5.72
CA GLU A 87 8.22 12.15 -4.31
C GLU A 87 7.46 11.22 -3.37
N GLY A 88 6.41 10.57 -3.86
CA GLY A 88 5.54 9.74 -3.04
C GLY A 88 4.68 8.77 -3.85
N CYS A 89 3.87 8.03 -3.13
CA CYS A 89 2.90 7.10 -3.71
C CYS A 89 1.59 7.84 -4.04
N GLY A 90 1.23 7.92 -5.31
CA GLY A 90 0.00 8.58 -5.77
C GLY A 90 -1.26 7.90 -5.23
N ILE A 91 -1.24 6.58 -5.01
CA ILE A 91 -2.37 5.89 -4.38
C ILE A 91 -2.56 6.33 -2.94
N ALA A 92 -1.48 6.52 -2.17
CA ALA A 92 -1.59 6.99 -0.79
C ALA A 92 -2.28 8.35 -0.70
N ASP A 93 -2.01 9.24 -1.64
CA ASP A 93 -2.63 10.55 -1.71
C ASP A 93 -4.11 10.44 -2.07
N LEU A 94 -4.46 9.69 -3.10
CA LEU A 94 -5.86 9.46 -3.50
C LEU A 94 -6.69 8.84 -2.39
N VAL A 95 -6.15 7.87 -1.68
CA VAL A 95 -6.81 7.16 -0.58
C VAL A 95 -7.07 8.09 0.60
N ALA A 96 -6.09 8.92 0.94
CA ALA A 96 -6.24 9.87 2.03
C ALA A 96 -7.24 10.99 1.68
N ASP A 97 -7.22 11.48 0.46
CA ASP A 97 -8.14 12.53 0.00
C ASP A 97 -9.59 12.03 -0.06
N ALA A 98 -9.82 10.77 -0.46
CA ALA A 98 -11.13 10.14 -0.43
C ALA A 98 -11.70 10.05 0.99
N SER A 99 -10.85 9.85 2.01
CA SER A 99 -11.27 9.79 3.42
C SER A 99 -11.82 11.12 3.93
N VAL A 100 -11.30 12.24 3.41
CA VAL A 100 -11.71 13.58 3.87
C VAL A 100 -13.13 13.91 3.39
N THR A 101 -13.53 13.41 2.23
CA THR A 101 -14.88 13.69 1.68
C THR A 101 -15.99 12.92 2.38
N ASP A 102 -15.68 11.80 3.02
CA ASP A 102 -16.67 10.97 3.73
C ASP A 102 -16.87 11.40 5.20
N SER A 103 -16.03 12.28 5.70
CA SER A 103 -16.04 12.75 7.11
C SER A 103 -16.96 13.96 7.36
N ALA A 104 -17.83 14.30 6.43
CA ALA A 104 -18.77 15.43 6.55
C ALA A 104 -20.05 15.09 7.35
N SER A 105 -20.03 14.08 8.21
CA SER A 105 -21.11 13.85 9.17
C SER A 105 -20.88 14.73 10.40
N PRO A 106 -21.87 15.58 10.80
CA PRO A 106 -21.72 16.52 11.93
C PRO A 106 -21.61 15.88 13.31
N ASP A 107 -21.75 14.56 13.41
CA ASP A 107 -21.71 13.83 14.68
C ASP A 107 -20.36 13.16 14.98
N ALA A 108 -19.30 13.51 14.25
CA ALA A 108 -17.95 13.01 14.50
C ALA A 108 -17.26 13.84 15.59
N GLU A 109 -17.91 14.00 16.76
CA GLU A 109 -17.27 14.59 17.91
C GLU A 109 -16.19 13.67 18.47
N ALA A 110 -14.95 14.17 18.36
CA ALA A 110 -13.82 13.87 19.26
C ALA A 110 -13.47 12.39 19.52
N SER A 111 -13.57 11.53 18.53
CA SER A 111 -12.89 10.24 18.61
C SER A 111 -11.46 10.42 18.13
N ASP A 112 -10.50 10.24 19.02
CA ASP A 112 -9.07 10.18 18.67
C ASP A 112 -8.92 9.24 17.46
N PRO A 113 -8.49 9.75 16.28
CA PRO A 113 -8.38 8.92 15.07
C PRO A 113 -7.44 7.73 15.25
N ARG A 114 -6.63 7.73 16.32
CA ARG A 114 -5.76 6.61 16.68
C ARG A 114 -6.50 5.46 17.32
N ARG A 115 -7.66 5.71 17.96
CA ARG A 115 -8.44 4.70 18.67
C ARG A 115 -9.28 3.82 17.75
N THR A 116 -9.60 4.28 16.56
CA THR A 116 -10.49 3.58 15.62
C THR A 116 -9.76 2.93 14.44
N LEU A 117 -8.44 3.08 14.37
CA LEU A 117 -7.67 2.47 13.29
C LEU A 117 -7.62 0.94 13.46
N PRO A 118 -7.82 0.19 12.35
CA PRO A 118 -7.74 -1.26 12.39
C PRO A 118 -6.37 -1.74 12.87
N ALA A 119 -6.32 -2.86 13.58
CA ALA A 119 -5.07 -3.50 13.93
C ALA A 119 -4.34 -3.89 12.65
N CYS A 120 -3.14 -3.35 12.43
CA CYS A 120 -2.35 -3.60 11.25
C CYS A 120 -0.88 -3.76 11.64
N SER A 121 -0.35 -4.96 11.42
CA SER A 121 1.01 -5.33 11.79
C SER A 121 2.10 -4.61 11.00
N ILE A 122 1.81 -4.18 9.77
CA ILE A 122 2.78 -3.46 8.92
C ILE A 122 2.75 -1.93 9.11
N ARG A 123 1.89 -1.38 9.95
CA ARG A 123 1.70 0.08 10.04
C ARG A 123 2.99 0.86 10.24
N ARG A 124 3.91 0.36 11.06
CA ARG A 124 5.19 1.03 11.36
C ARG A 124 6.08 1.20 10.13
N SER A 125 6.01 0.28 9.19
CA SER A 125 6.77 0.30 7.93
C SER A 125 5.93 0.72 6.72
N CYS A 126 4.63 0.90 6.89
CA CYS A 126 3.70 1.15 5.79
C CYS A 126 4.00 2.48 5.09
N ARG A 127 4.14 2.43 3.76
CA ARG A 127 4.34 3.61 2.91
C ARG A 127 3.17 4.60 3.04
N TRP A 128 1.95 4.12 2.98
CA TRP A 128 0.78 4.99 3.03
C TRP A 128 0.64 5.68 4.39
N PHE A 129 0.89 4.97 5.48
CA PHE A 129 0.86 5.57 6.81
C PHE A 129 2.00 6.58 7.01
N ALA A 130 3.19 6.27 6.52
CA ALA A 130 4.32 7.20 6.60
C ALA A 130 4.08 8.50 5.83
N GLN A 131 3.33 8.43 4.73
CA GLN A 131 3.06 9.57 3.85
C GLN A 131 1.83 10.37 4.29
N ARG A 132 0.72 9.72 4.65
CA ARG A 132 -0.58 10.36 4.90
C ARG A 132 -1.18 10.04 6.28
N GLY A 133 -0.49 9.31 7.13
CA GLY A 133 -0.90 9.05 8.50
C GLY A 133 -2.20 8.28 8.64
N ALA A 134 -3.00 8.66 9.64
CA ALA A 134 -4.25 8.00 9.98
C ALA A 134 -5.30 8.03 8.86
N ALA A 135 -5.32 9.10 8.05
CA ALA A 135 -6.27 9.22 6.92
C ALA A 135 -6.13 8.06 5.93
N ALA A 136 -4.89 7.69 5.56
CA ALA A 136 -4.65 6.55 4.70
C ALA A 136 -5.05 5.23 5.35
N CYS A 137 -4.81 5.07 6.66
CA CYS A 137 -5.22 3.86 7.39
C CYS A 137 -6.73 3.70 7.50
N ALA A 138 -7.46 4.78 7.66
CA ALA A 138 -8.93 4.76 7.75
C ALA A 138 -9.57 4.27 6.44
N ALA A 139 -9.05 4.71 5.29
CA ALA A 139 -9.55 4.31 3.99
C ALA A 139 -8.98 2.99 3.48
N CYS A 140 -7.81 2.58 3.95
CA CYS A 140 -7.11 1.37 3.51
C CYS A 140 -8.02 0.11 3.44
N PRO A 141 -8.90 -0.18 4.42
CA PRO A 141 -9.78 -1.34 4.36
C PRO A 141 -10.80 -1.32 3.21
N LEU A 142 -11.05 -0.17 2.62
CA LEU A 142 -12.06 0.03 1.57
C LEU A 142 -11.47 -0.02 0.16
N ILE A 143 -10.15 -0.04 0.04
CA ILE A 143 -9.46 0.00 -1.25
C ILE A 143 -9.26 -1.40 -1.79
N VAL A 144 -9.73 -1.62 -3.02
CA VAL A 144 -9.39 -2.78 -3.83
C VAL A 144 -8.34 -2.34 -4.84
N ALA A 145 -7.14 -2.84 -4.69
CA ALA A 145 -6.05 -2.53 -5.59
C ALA A 145 -5.90 -3.66 -6.61
N ASP A 146 -6.44 -3.45 -7.79
CA ASP A 146 -6.18 -4.31 -8.94
C ASP A 146 -4.97 -3.74 -9.68
N MET A 147 -3.80 -4.33 -9.46
CA MET A 147 -2.54 -3.87 -10.03
C MET A 147 -2.26 -4.45 -11.42
N ASP A 148 -3.09 -5.37 -11.89
CA ASP A 148 -2.91 -6.03 -13.18
C ASP A 148 -3.50 -5.25 -14.36
N GLY A 149 -3.87 -3.98 -14.15
CA GLY A 149 -4.13 -3.02 -15.23
C GLY A 149 -5.20 -3.44 -16.26
N THR A 150 -6.07 -4.36 -15.92
CA THR A 150 -7.22 -4.66 -16.77
C THR A 150 -8.32 -3.67 -16.42
N GLU A 151 -8.39 -2.66 -17.24
CA GLU A 151 -9.42 -1.64 -17.27
C GLU A 151 -10.78 -2.13 -16.77
N THR A 152 -11.18 -1.64 -15.63
CA THR A 152 -12.60 -1.55 -15.39
C THR A 152 -13.09 -0.28 -16.05
N ARG A 153 -13.38 -0.38 -17.34
CA ARG A 153 -14.25 0.61 -17.98
C ARG A 153 -15.51 0.70 -17.16
N GLY A 154 -15.76 1.90 -16.66
CA GLY A 154 -17.02 2.23 -16.07
C GLY A 154 -18.14 1.82 -17.02
N SER A 155 -18.93 0.85 -16.62
CA SER A 155 -20.20 0.55 -17.26
C SER A 155 -21.12 1.73 -16.96
N THR A 156 -21.14 2.67 -17.89
CA THR A 156 -22.24 3.63 -17.97
C THR A 156 -23.48 2.83 -18.30
N ARG A 157 -24.33 2.65 -17.33
CA ARG A 157 -25.66 2.14 -17.55
C ARG A 157 -26.52 3.27 -18.12
N PRO A 158 -27.30 3.01 -19.21
CA PRO A 158 -28.33 3.94 -19.67
C PRO A 158 -29.51 4.04 -18.71
#